data_9c52c1104a4a8fba0fac2432634a8c62
#
_entry.id   9c52c1104a4a8fba0fac2432634a8c62
#
_cell.length_a   1.000
_cell.length_b   1.000
_cell.length_c   1.000
_cell.angle_alpha   90.00
_cell.angle_beta   90.00
_cell.angle_gamma   90.00
#
_symmetry.space_group_name_H-M   'P 1'
#
loop_
_entity.id
_entity.type
_entity.pdbx_description
1 polymer ?
#
loop_
_entity_poly.entity_id
_entity_poly.type
_entity_poly.pdbx_seq_one_letter_code
_entity_poly.pdbx_strand_id
1 'polypeptide(L)'
;MQTHTLVAFTAVAAMAILSPGPATLLALRNSMAWGPRRAVWSTLGNVCGLFGLSAAAMLGLGVLLQSSALLFGAVKLLGAGYLLTLGVRQLAGRGVTLVPAAGDVPATPPTRARLFGEAVLTASTNPKPILFFTALFPQFLDARAPLLPQFLVLTGLFMALSFTSLLTYSLLASRARALLARPRFSRWLNRGVGAIFVGFGAALLTLRRTPA
;
A
#
# COMPACT_ATOMS: atom_id res chain seq x y z
N MET A 1 -11.41 -19.68 6.53
CA MET A 1 -10.67 -19.21 5.33
C MET A 1 -9.86 -20.35 4.77
N GLN A 2 -9.81 -20.47 3.47
CA GLN A 2 -9.06 -21.54 2.79
C GLN A 2 -7.59 -21.10 2.64
N THR A 3 -6.65 -22.05 2.70
CA THR A 3 -5.21 -21.77 2.64
C THR A 3 -4.82 -21.07 1.33
N HIS A 4 -5.43 -21.44 0.21
CA HIS A 4 -5.15 -20.79 -1.08
C HIS A 4 -5.54 -19.31 -1.10
N THR A 5 -6.63 -18.92 -0.42
CA THR A 5 -7.05 -17.52 -0.30
C THR A 5 -6.00 -16.69 0.48
N LEU A 6 -5.46 -17.26 1.58
CA LEU A 6 -4.40 -16.62 2.35
C LEU A 6 -3.12 -16.44 1.52
N VAL A 7 -2.72 -17.48 0.78
CA VAL A 7 -1.52 -17.43 -0.08
C VAL A 7 -1.71 -16.39 -1.18
N ALA A 8 -2.85 -16.40 -1.87
CA ALA A 8 -3.16 -15.44 -2.92
C ALA A 8 -3.19 -14.00 -2.35
N PHE A 9 -3.88 -13.77 -1.22
CA PHE A 9 -3.90 -12.47 -0.55
C PHE A 9 -2.50 -12.01 -0.17
N THR A 10 -1.70 -12.89 0.43
CA THR A 10 -0.33 -12.57 0.85
C THR A 10 0.52 -12.14 -0.35
N ALA A 11 0.45 -12.87 -1.46
CA ALA A 11 1.18 -12.53 -2.68
C ALA A 11 0.76 -11.15 -3.24
N VAL A 12 -0.54 -10.90 -3.34
CA VAL A 12 -1.10 -9.64 -3.83
C VAL A 12 -0.75 -8.47 -2.89
N ALA A 13 -0.91 -8.67 -1.58
CA ALA A 13 -0.56 -7.68 -0.56
C ALA A 13 0.94 -7.37 -0.56
N ALA A 14 1.80 -8.39 -0.62
CA ALA A 14 3.25 -8.22 -0.67
C ALA A 14 3.66 -7.41 -1.91
N MET A 15 3.14 -7.72 -3.09
CA MET A 15 3.42 -6.96 -4.31
C MET A 15 2.95 -5.51 -4.20
N ALA A 16 1.75 -5.27 -3.65
CA ALA A 16 1.26 -3.92 -3.40
C ALA A 16 2.14 -3.16 -2.40
N ILE A 17 2.57 -3.80 -1.30
CA ILE A 17 3.36 -3.19 -0.24
C ILE A 17 4.81 -2.91 -0.69
N LEU A 18 5.46 -3.87 -1.34
CA LEU A 18 6.84 -3.75 -1.81
C LEU A 18 7.00 -2.71 -2.94
N SER A 19 5.92 -2.36 -3.62
CA SER A 19 5.92 -1.27 -4.56
C SER A 19 6.16 0.06 -3.84
N PRO A 20 7.23 0.81 -4.17
CA PRO A 20 7.51 2.08 -3.52
C PRO A 20 6.39 3.10 -3.75
N GLY A 21 5.99 3.79 -2.69
CA GLY A 21 4.94 4.79 -2.70
C GLY A 21 5.15 5.84 -1.62
N PRO A 22 4.19 6.76 -1.40
CA PRO A 22 4.30 7.85 -0.43
C PRO A 22 4.73 7.40 0.97
N ALA A 23 4.16 6.31 1.50
CA ALA A 23 4.52 5.75 2.81
C ALA A 23 5.97 5.27 2.86
N THR A 24 6.44 4.60 1.80
CA THR A 24 7.83 4.15 1.69
C THR A 24 8.81 5.33 1.63
N LEU A 25 8.46 6.37 0.86
CA LEU A 25 9.26 7.59 0.78
C LEU A 25 9.35 8.31 2.11
N LEU A 26 8.23 8.43 2.82
CA LEU A 26 8.19 9.04 4.13
C LEU A 26 9.07 8.27 5.12
N ALA A 27 8.98 6.94 5.14
CA ALA A 27 9.80 6.08 5.99
C ALA A 27 11.29 6.20 5.65
N LEU A 28 11.66 6.18 4.37
CA LEU A 28 13.03 6.38 3.89
C LEU A 28 13.57 7.76 4.26
N ARG A 29 12.80 8.83 3.99
CA ARG A 29 13.15 10.21 4.36
C ARG A 29 13.42 10.32 5.85
N ASN A 30 12.49 9.86 6.67
CA ASN A 30 12.61 9.96 8.13
C ASN A 30 13.75 9.11 8.68
N SER A 31 14.02 7.95 8.07
CA SER A 31 15.17 7.11 8.45
C SER A 31 16.51 7.71 8.05
N MET A 32 16.62 8.27 6.84
CA MET A 32 17.85 8.92 6.37
C MET A 32 18.15 10.23 7.11
N ALA A 33 17.10 10.97 7.49
CA ALA A 33 17.24 12.23 8.19
C ALA A 33 17.49 12.07 9.70
N TRP A 34 16.76 11.15 10.33
CA TRP A 34 16.66 11.08 11.79
C TRP A 34 17.03 9.71 12.38
N GLY A 35 17.44 8.80 11.53
CA GLY A 35 17.83 7.43 11.89
C GLY A 35 16.62 6.47 12.03
N PRO A 36 16.90 5.14 11.98
CA PRO A 36 15.87 4.12 11.95
C PRO A 36 15.00 4.08 13.22
N ARG A 37 15.56 4.42 14.38
CA ARG A 37 14.79 4.47 15.65
C ARG A 37 13.65 5.47 15.61
N ARG A 38 13.79 6.60 14.90
CA ARG A 38 12.71 7.59 14.72
C ARG A 38 11.76 7.17 13.64
N ALA A 39 12.22 6.50 12.58
CA ALA A 39 11.39 5.99 11.51
C ALA A 39 10.41 4.91 11.98
N VAL A 40 10.66 4.22 13.10
CA VAL A 40 9.70 3.30 13.73
C VAL A 40 8.36 4.00 14.03
N TRP A 41 8.40 5.27 14.48
CA TRP A 41 7.16 6.01 14.76
C TRP A 41 6.34 6.30 13.50
N SER A 42 7.01 6.58 12.38
CA SER A 42 6.33 6.68 11.07
C SER A 42 5.77 5.33 10.62
N THR A 43 6.49 4.24 10.87
CA THR A 43 6.00 2.89 10.53
C THR A 43 4.77 2.52 11.35
N LEU A 44 4.77 2.82 12.66
CA LEU A 44 3.61 2.61 13.54
C LEU A 44 2.41 3.48 13.12
N GLY A 45 2.66 4.75 12.82
CA GLY A 45 1.62 5.65 12.31
C GLY A 45 1.00 5.15 11.00
N ASN A 46 1.84 4.67 10.08
CA ASN A 46 1.35 4.08 8.82
C ASN A 46 0.44 2.87 9.07
N VAL A 47 0.85 1.95 9.95
CA VAL A 47 0.04 0.77 10.29
C VAL A 47 -1.29 1.16 10.94
N CYS A 48 -1.28 2.16 11.83
CA CYS A 48 -2.49 2.69 12.44
C CYS A 48 -3.44 3.32 11.40
N GLY A 49 -2.89 4.12 10.47
CA GLY A 49 -3.66 4.69 9.36
C GLY A 49 -4.24 3.63 8.42
N LEU A 50 -3.48 2.58 8.12
CA LEU A 50 -3.95 1.45 7.33
C LEU A 50 -5.08 0.68 8.04
N PHE A 51 -5.00 0.50 9.36
CA PHE A 51 -6.07 -0.12 10.14
C PHE A 51 -7.36 0.70 10.06
N GLY A 52 -7.28 2.01 10.32
CA GLY A 52 -8.42 2.91 10.20
C GLY A 52 -9.06 2.88 8.80
N LEU A 53 -8.22 2.87 7.76
CA LEU A 53 -8.67 2.79 6.39
C LEU A 53 -9.33 1.43 6.07
N SER A 54 -8.74 0.33 6.51
CA SER A 54 -9.30 -1.01 6.31
C SER A 54 -10.64 -1.18 7.05
N ALA A 55 -10.75 -0.65 8.27
CA ALA A 55 -11.99 -0.65 9.04
C ALA A 55 -13.08 0.19 8.36
N ALA A 56 -12.74 1.38 7.87
CA ALA A 56 -13.67 2.22 7.11
C ALA A 56 -14.14 1.52 5.81
N ALA A 57 -13.22 0.87 5.10
CA ALA A 57 -13.55 0.08 3.92
C ALA A 57 -14.47 -1.10 4.26
N MET A 58 -14.23 -1.80 5.37
CA MET A 58 -15.06 -2.92 5.83
C MET A 58 -16.48 -2.46 6.20
N LEU A 59 -16.61 -1.33 6.91
CA LEU A 59 -17.91 -0.75 7.25
C LEU A 59 -18.66 -0.28 6.00
N GLY A 60 -17.96 0.34 5.05
CA GLY A 60 -18.52 0.74 3.76
C GLY A 60 -18.84 -0.46 2.86
N LEU A 61 -18.10 -1.56 2.97
CA LEU A 61 -18.27 -2.76 2.16
C LEU A 61 -19.61 -3.46 2.44
N GLY A 62 -20.06 -3.49 3.70
CA GLY A 62 -21.36 -4.04 4.06
C GLY A 62 -22.49 -3.34 3.32
N VAL A 63 -22.40 -2.03 3.17
CA VAL A 63 -23.35 -1.22 2.36
C VAL A 63 -23.14 -1.50 0.88
N LEU A 64 -21.91 -1.62 0.41
CA LEU A 64 -21.56 -1.80 -1.01
C LEU A 64 -21.99 -3.17 -1.56
N LEU A 65 -21.77 -4.25 -0.79
CA LEU A 65 -22.13 -5.61 -1.18
C LEU A 65 -23.65 -5.81 -1.24
N GLN A 66 -24.41 -5.05 -0.41
CA GLN A 66 -25.85 -5.13 -0.35
C GLN A 66 -26.56 -4.20 -1.35
N SER A 67 -25.94 -3.08 -1.74
CA SER A 67 -26.68 -1.99 -2.38
C SER A 67 -26.71 -2.01 -3.91
N SER A 68 -25.67 -2.40 -4.66
CA SER A 68 -25.76 -2.31 -6.13
C SER A 68 -24.59 -2.96 -6.88
N ALA A 69 -24.93 -3.78 -7.90
CA ALA A 69 -23.96 -4.27 -8.89
C ALA A 69 -23.27 -3.12 -9.66
N LEU A 70 -23.98 -2.00 -9.85
CA LEU A 70 -23.45 -0.81 -10.52
C LEU A 70 -22.36 -0.16 -9.69
N LEU A 71 -22.58 0.00 -8.37
CA LEU A 71 -21.58 0.63 -7.47
C LEU A 71 -20.34 -0.24 -7.35
N PHE A 72 -20.48 -1.56 -7.22
CA PHE A 72 -19.34 -2.49 -7.28
C PHE A 72 -18.58 -2.36 -8.60
N GLY A 73 -19.29 -2.30 -9.73
CA GLY A 73 -18.70 -2.09 -11.05
C GLY A 73 -17.92 -0.77 -11.15
N ALA A 74 -18.48 0.32 -10.63
CA ALA A 74 -17.85 1.63 -10.61
C ALA A 74 -16.54 1.61 -9.78
N VAL A 75 -16.57 1.08 -8.56
CA VAL A 75 -15.38 0.96 -7.69
C VAL A 75 -14.31 0.09 -8.35
N LYS A 76 -14.70 -1.03 -8.98
CA LYS A 76 -13.80 -1.90 -9.73
C LYS A 76 -13.12 -1.16 -10.88
N LEU A 77 -13.90 -0.43 -11.70
CA LEU A 77 -13.36 0.32 -12.85
C LEU A 77 -12.44 1.46 -12.43
N LEU A 78 -12.81 2.21 -11.38
CA LEU A 78 -11.96 3.27 -10.82
C LEU A 78 -10.65 2.69 -10.26
N GLY A 79 -10.72 1.58 -9.54
CA GLY A 79 -9.54 0.89 -9.00
C GLY A 79 -8.62 0.37 -10.12
N ALA A 80 -9.19 -0.29 -11.13
CA ALA A 80 -8.42 -0.78 -12.28
C ALA A 80 -7.79 0.37 -13.07
N GLY A 81 -8.56 1.41 -13.39
CA GLY A 81 -8.08 2.60 -14.11
C GLY A 81 -6.93 3.29 -13.38
N TYR A 82 -7.03 3.41 -12.07
CA TYR A 82 -5.96 3.97 -11.25
C TYR A 82 -4.70 3.09 -11.25
N LEU A 83 -4.81 1.78 -11.05
CA LEU A 83 -3.68 0.86 -11.10
C LEU A 83 -2.99 0.88 -12.46
N LEU A 84 -3.77 0.88 -13.55
CA LEU A 84 -3.24 1.01 -14.91
C LEU A 84 -2.50 2.34 -15.09
N THR A 85 -3.08 3.46 -14.63
CA THR A 85 -2.44 4.79 -14.70
C THR A 85 -1.12 4.81 -13.93
N LEU A 86 -1.09 4.29 -12.70
CA LEU A 86 0.15 4.18 -11.92
C LEU A 86 1.17 3.30 -12.63
N GLY A 87 0.74 2.15 -13.13
CA GLY A 87 1.61 1.21 -13.84
C GLY A 87 2.24 1.84 -15.07
N VAL A 88 1.46 2.48 -15.91
CA VAL A 88 1.95 3.18 -17.11
C VAL A 88 2.92 4.32 -16.75
N ARG A 89 2.61 5.13 -15.73
CA ARG A 89 3.53 6.20 -15.27
C ARG A 89 4.86 5.64 -14.78
N GLN A 90 4.86 4.53 -14.07
CA GLN A 90 6.06 3.85 -13.61
C GLN A 90 6.88 3.30 -14.79
N LEU A 91 6.23 2.65 -15.77
CA LEU A 91 6.86 2.13 -16.98
C LEU A 91 7.46 3.25 -17.84
N ALA A 92 6.78 4.40 -17.93
CA ALA A 92 7.25 5.59 -18.65
C ALA A 92 8.40 6.33 -17.94
N GLY A 93 8.94 5.79 -16.85
CA GLY A 93 10.03 6.42 -16.09
C GLY A 93 9.62 7.63 -15.24
N ARG A 94 8.31 7.90 -15.12
CA ARG A 94 7.73 8.94 -14.23
C ARG A 94 7.42 8.38 -12.85
N GLY A 95 8.19 7.36 -12.42
CA GLY A 95 8.07 6.74 -11.11
C GLY A 95 8.61 7.63 -9.99
N VAL A 96 8.43 7.15 -8.79
CA VAL A 96 8.82 7.88 -7.57
C VAL A 96 10.33 7.86 -7.38
N THR A 97 10.93 9.01 -7.10
CA THR A 97 12.34 9.12 -6.70
C THR A 97 12.48 8.67 -5.25
N LEU A 98 13.26 7.61 -5.02
CA LEU A 98 13.39 6.98 -3.70
C LEU A 98 14.37 7.70 -2.75
N VAL A 99 15.20 8.58 -3.28
CA VAL A 99 16.19 9.33 -2.48
C VAL A 99 15.73 10.78 -2.38
N PRO A 100 15.49 11.31 -1.16
CA PRO A 100 15.13 12.71 -0.97
C PRO A 100 16.24 13.64 -1.45
N ALA A 101 15.86 14.81 -1.97
CA ALA A 101 16.83 15.86 -2.28
C ALA A 101 17.46 16.41 -1.00
N ALA A 102 18.67 16.92 -1.10
CA ALA A 102 19.44 17.41 0.07
C ALA A 102 18.77 18.57 0.83
N GLY A 103 17.84 19.30 0.20
CA GLY A 103 17.10 20.40 0.83
C GLY A 103 15.77 20.01 1.50
N ASP A 104 15.34 18.77 1.36
CA ASP A 104 14.01 18.33 1.85
C ASP A 104 13.99 17.95 3.34
N VAL A 105 15.14 18.01 4.02
CA VAL A 105 15.26 17.58 5.42
C VAL A 105 15.22 18.81 6.32
N PRO A 106 14.26 18.93 7.27
CA PRO A 106 14.21 20.02 8.23
C PRO A 106 15.48 20.06 9.11
N ALA A 107 15.88 21.24 9.55
CA ALA A 107 17.06 21.41 10.41
C ALA A 107 16.90 20.80 11.81
N THR A 108 15.68 20.75 12.33
CA THR A 108 15.36 20.21 13.66
C THR A 108 14.58 18.90 13.56
N PRO A 109 14.92 17.90 14.39
CA PRO A 109 14.22 16.64 14.40
C PRO A 109 12.78 16.80 14.91
N PRO A 110 11.76 16.30 14.17
CA PRO A 110 10.37 16.36 14.59
C PRO A 110 10.12 15.48 15.83
N THR A 111 9.07 15.79 16.57
CA THR A 111 8.63 14.97 17.70
C THR A 111 8.13 13.61 17.21
N ARG A 112 8.12 12.61 18.10
CA ARG A 112 7.60 11.26 17.81
C ARG A 112 6.13 11.32 17.39
N ALA A 113 5.33 12.14 18.09
CA ALA A 113 3.91 12.34 17.79
C ALA A 113 3.70 12.92 16.37
N ARG A 114 4.55 13.88 15.96
CA ARG A 114 4.50 14.44 14.61
C ARG A 114 4.84 13.40 13.55
N LEU A 115 5.90 12.61 13.75
CA LEU A 115 6.26 11.51 12.83
C LEU A 115 5.15 10.48 12.69
N PHE A 116 4.51 10.13 13.80
CA PHE A 116 3.36 9.22 13.82
C PHE A 116 2.16 9.81 13.08
N GLY A 117 1.75 11.04 13.42
CA GLY A 117 0.58 11.69 12.81
C GLY A 117 0.75 11.95 11.31
N GLU A 118 1.95 12.37 10.87
CA GLU A 118 2.27 12.53 9.44
C GLU A 118 2.13 11.20 8.68
N ALA A 119 2.54 10.10 9.30
CA ALA A 119 2.42 8.78 8.69
C ALA A 119 0.98 8.24 8.69
N VAL A 120 0.20 8.50 9.76
CA VAL A 120 -1.25 8.21 9.77
C VAL A 120 -1.93 8.93 8.62
N LEU A 121 -1.70 10.24 8.49
CA LEU A 121 -2.29 11.05 7.43
C LEU A 121 -1.87 10.54 6.05
N THR A 122 -0.57 10.28 5.86
CA THR A 122 -0.05 9.74 4.60
C THR A 122 -0.70 8.42 4.23
N ALA A 123 -0.87 7.50 5.18
CA ALA A 123 -1.51 6.21 4.93
C ALA A 123 -3.00 6.37 4.58
N SER A 124 -3.72 7.20 5.33
CA SER A 124 -5.17 7.41 5.18
C SER A 124 -5.54 8.14 3.88
N THR A 125 -4.64 8.99 3.37
CA THR A 125 -4.84 9.74 2.11
C THR A 125 -4.15 9.11 0.91
N ASN A 126 -3.37 8.05 1.13
CA ASN A 126 -2.64 7.39 0.05
C ASN A 126 -3.61 6.60 -0.84
N PRO A 127 -3.71 6.96 -2.12
CA PRO A 127 -4.65 6.29 -3.02
C PRO A 127 -4.33 4.80 -3.22
N LYS A 128 -3.09 4.37 -3.02
CA LYS A 128 -2.71 2.96 -3.21
C LYS A 128 -3.39 2.02 -2.20
N PRO A 129 -3.27 2.18 -0.87
CA PRO A 129 -4.03 1.37 0.09
C PRO A 129 -5.54 1.65 0.06
N ILE A 130 -5.98 2.88 -0.25
CA ILE A 130 -7.41 3.15 -0.42
C ILE A 130 -8.00 2.19 -1.46
N LEU A 131 -7.39 2.11 -2.65
CA LEU A 131 -7.87 1.22 -3.71
C LEU A 131 -7.64 -0.25 -3.40
N PHE A 132 -6.56 -0.59 -2.69
CA PHE A 132 -6.36 -1.96 -2.23
C PHE A 132 -7.52 -2.41 -1.35
N PHE A 133 -7.87 -1.64 -0.32
CA PHE A 133 -8.91 -2.01 0.62
C PHE A 133 -10.33 -1.87 0.05
N THR A 134 -10.57 -0.97 -0.89
CA THR A 134 -11.90 -0.81 -1.48
C THR A 134 -12.16 -1.73 -2.66
N ALA A 135 -11.16 -2.04 -3.48
CA ALA A 135 -11.35 -2.79 -4.72
C ALA A 135 -10.80 -4.23 -4.69
N LEU A 136 -9.64 -4.45 -4.05
CA LEU A 136 -9.00 -5.77 -4.03
C LEU A 136 -9.34 -6.58 -2.79
N PHE A 137 -9.32 -5.97 -1.60
CA PHE A 137 -9.56 -6.64 -0.32
C PHE A 137 -10.88 -7.43 -0.29
N PRO A 138 -12.02 -6.88 -0.79
CA PRO A 138 -13.30 -7.59 -0.82
C PRO A 138 -13.27 -8.92 -1.59
N GLN A 139 -12.37 -9.06 -2.55
CA GLN A 139 -12.26 -10.26 -3.39
C GLN A 139 -11.75 -11.48 -2.61
N PHE A 140 -11.18 -11.26 -1.43
CA PHE A 140 -10.64 -12.29 -0.55
C PHE A 140 -11.58 -12.64 0.61
N LEU A 141 -12.73 -11.96 0.71
CA LEU A 141 -13.74 -12.21 1.73
C LEU A 141 -14.81 -13.18 1.20
N ASP A 142 -15.11 -14.20 1.99
CA ASP A 142 -16.24 -15.10 1.74
C ASP A 142 -17.47 -14.57 2.48
N ALA A 143 -18.45 -14.07 1.75
CA ALA A 143 -19.68 -13.51 2.31
C ALA A 143 -20.56 -14.57 3.01
N ARG A 144 -20.31 -15.88 2.75
CA ARG A 144 -21.05 -17.00 3.39
C ARG A 144 -20.49 -17.37 4.76
N ALA A 145 -19.35 -16.80 5.16
CA ALA A 145 -18.69 -17.04 6.44
C ALA A 145 -18.61 -15.74 7.26
N PRO A 146 -18.46 -15.82 8.60
CA PRO A 146 -18.33 -14.64 9.44
C PRO A 146 -17.24 -13.70 8.93
N LEU A 147 -17.60 -12.45 8.63
CA LEU A 147 -16.70 -11.47 7.99
C LEU A 147 -15.65 -10.92 8.96
N LEU A 148 -16.01 -10.74 10.25
CA LEU A 148 -15.10 -10.13 11.23
C LEU A 148 -13.81 -10.92 11.44
N PRO A 149 -13.81 -12.25 11.64
CA PRO A 149 -12.57 -13.02 11.74
C PRO A 149 -11.73 -12.94 10.45
N GLN A 150 -12.35 -12.97 9.28
CA GLN A 150 -11.67 -12.86 8.00
C GLN A 150 -11.00 -11.49 7.86
N PHE A 151 -11.73 -10.43 8.20
CA PHE A 151 -11.22 -9.05 8.22
C PHE A 151 -10.00 -8.92 9.14
N LEU A 152 -10.09 -9.42 10.38
CA LEU A 152 -8.99 -9.31 11.35
C LEU A 152 -7.74 -10.06 10.87
N VAL A 153 -7.90 -11.27 10.31
CA VAL A 153 -6.78 -12.06 9.80
C VAL A 153 -6.12 -11.37 8.59
N LEU A 154 -6.89 -10.98 7.60
CA LEU A 154 -6.35 -10.36 6.38
C LEU A 154 -5.76 -8.98 6.66
N THR A 155 -6.43 -8.16 7.47
CA THR A 155 -5.91 -6.85 7.86
C THR A 155 -4.66 -7.00 8.71
N GLY A 156 -4.66 -7.90 9.70
CA GLY A 156 -3.48 -8.19 10.53
C GLY A 156 -2.28 -8.64 9.69
N LEU A 157 -2.51 -9.51 8.71
CA LEU A 157 -1.47 -9.96 7.78
C LEU A 157 -0.93 -8.79 6.93
N PHE A 158 -1.82 -7.96 6.38
CA PHE A 158 -1.42 -6.77 5.61
C PHE A 158 -0.59 -5.80 6.46
N MET A 159 -1.03 -5.55 7.70
CA MET A 159 -0.32 -4.68 8.65
C MET A 159 1.05 -5.23 9.01
N ALA A 160 1.16 -6.53 9.28
CA ALA A 160 2.44 -7.19 9.59
C ALA A 160 3.41 -7.09 8.40
N LEU A 161 2.95 -7.36 7.19
CA LEU A 161 3.74 -7.21 5.96
C LEU A 161 4.16 -5.75 5.75
N SER A 162 3.25 -4.80 5.92
CA SER A 162 3.53 -3.37 5.77
C SER A 162 4.54 -2.89 6.82
N PHE A 163 4.36 -3.26 8.09
CA PHE A 163 5.28 -2.92 9.17
C PHE A 163 6.69 -3.45 8.89
N THR A 164 6.79 -4.75 8.59
CA THR A 164 8.07 -5.42 8.32
C THR A 164 8.77 -4.79 7.11
N SER A 165 8.03 -4.54 6.02
CA SER A 165 8.57 -3.92 4.81
C SER A 165 9.11 -2.51 5.09
N LEU A 166 8.31 -1.63 5.72
CA LEU A 166 8.73 -0.27 6.03
C LEU A 166 9.89 -0.23 7.03
N LEU A 167 9.89 -1.12 8.02
CA LEU A 167 11.00 -1.24 8.95
C LEU A 167 12.28 -1.69 8.24
N THR A 168 12.18 -2.67 7.36
CA THR A 168 13.31 -3.14 6.53
C THR A 168 13.84 -2.02 5.66
N TYR A 169 12.98 -1.29 4.96
CA TYR A 169 13.39 -0.11 4.20
C TYR A 169 14.09 0.93 5.08
N SER A 170 13.55 1.19 6.27
CA SER A 170 14.14 2.15 7.21
C SER A 170 15.49 1.72 7.73
N LEU A 171 15.67 0.45 8.06
CA LEU A 171 16.95 -0.10 8.54
C LEU A 171 18.02 -0.13 7.43
N LEU A 172 17.60 -0.43 6.21
CA LEU A 172 18.50 -0.52 5.07
C LEU A 172 18.71 0.84 4.37
N ALA A 173 17.95 1.87 4.73
CA ALA A 173 17.94 3.17 4.04
C ALA A 173 19.34 3.78 3.88
N SER A 174 20.14 3.78 4.93
CA SER A 174 21.50 4.32 4.91
C SER A 174 22.45 3.51 4.03
N ARG A 175 22.31 2.18 4.05
CA ARG A 175 23.13 1.26 3.25
C ARG A 175 22.69 1.20 1.79
N ALA A 176 21.39 1.26 1.55
CA ALA A 176 20.78 1.18 0.23
C ALA A 176 20.81 2.53 -0.53
N ARG A 177 21.08 3.65 0.14
CA ARG A 177 21.05 5.00 -0.46
C ARG A 177 21.84 5.07 -1.77
N ALA A 178 23.09 4.59 -1.76
CA ALA A 178 23.95 4.62 -2.94
C ALA A 178 23.42 3.76 -4.10
N LEU A 179 22.74 2.63 -3.80
CA LEU A 179 22.13 1.77 -4.79
C LEU A 179 20.83 2.37 -5.32
N LEU A 180 19.97 2.88 -4.45
CA LEU A 180 18.71 3.52 -4.79
C LEU A 180 18.90 4.81 -5.59
N ALA A 181 20.01 5.51 -5.37
CA ALA A 181 20.41 6.70 -6.12
C ALA A 181 20.90 6.37 -7.55
N ARG A 182 21.20 5.10 -7.87
CA ARG A 182 21.68 4.72 -9.21
C ARG A 182 20.50 4.78 -10.22
N PRO A 183 20.59 5.60 -11.29
CA PRO A 183 19.47 5.77 -12.22
C PRO A 183 19.04 4.50 -12.95
N ARG A 184 19.98 3.58 -13.18
CA ARG A 184 19.68 2.26 -13.80
C ARG A 184 18.86 1.38 -12.88
N PHE A 185 19.22 1.29 -11.60
CA PHE A 185 18.51 0.48 -10.59
C PHE A 185 17.12 1.03 -10.33
N SER A 186 16.99 2.35 -10.12
CA SER A 186 15.71 3.02 -9.93
C SER A 186 14.77 2.81 -11.13
N ARG A 187 15.27 2.92 -12.37
CA ARG A 187 14.48 2.65 -13.58
C ARG A 187 14.02 1.20 -13.68
N TRP A 188 14.90 0.24 -13.37
CA TRP A 188 14.55 -1.18 -13.41
C TRP A 188 13.47 -1.50 -12.36
N LEU A 189 13.64 -1.01 -11.13
CA LEU A 189 12.67 -1.17 -10.05
C LEU A 189 11.31 -0.57 -10.42
N ASN A 190 11.31 0.67 -10.92
CA ASN A 190 10.08 1.34 -11.35
C ASN A 190 9.37 0.58 -12.48
N ARG A 191 10.12 0.04 -13.46
CA ARG A 191 9.52 -0.77 -14.54
C ARG A 191 8.92 -2.07 -14.02
N GLY A 192 9.59 -2.79 -13.12
CA GLY A 192 9.06 -3.99 -12.50
C GLY A 192 7.75 -3.73 -11.73
N VAL A 193 7.75 -2.68 -10.91
CA VAL A 193 6.56 -2.22 -10.20
C VAL A 193 5.45 -1.78 -11.16
N GLY A 194 5.79 -1.07 -12.22
CA GLY A 194 4.84 -0.65 -13.23
C GLY A 194 4.16 -1.83 -13.94
N ALA A 195 4.93 -2.85 -14.32
CA ALA A 195 4.39 -4.08 -14.93
C ALA A 195 3.43 -4.80 -13.98
N ILE A 196 3.76 -4.89 -12.69
CA ILE A 196 2.90 -5.47 -11.66
C ILE A 196 1.58 -4.71 -11.56
N PHE A 197 1.61 -3.37 -11.51
CA PHE A 197 0.39 -2.57 -11.44
C PHE A 197 -0.48 -2.70 -12.69
N VAL A 198 0.12 -2.74 -13.87
CA VAL A 198 -0.63 -2.99 -15.11
C VAL A 198 -1.26 -4.37 -15.08
N GLY A 199 -0.53 -5.40 -14.65
CA GLY A 199 -1.05 -6.76 -14.50
C GLY A 199 -2.24 -6.82 -13.53
N PHE A 200 -2.15 -6.16 -12.38
CA PHE A 200 -3.27 -6.10 -11.42
C PHE A 200 -4.46 -5.31 -11.95
N GLY A 201 -4.22 -4.17 -12.59
CA GLY A 201 -5.29 -3.38 -13.18
C GLY A 201 -6.05 -4.19 -14.25
N ALA A 202 -5.33 -4.92 -15.10
CA ALA A 202 -5.92 -5.81 -16.09
C ALA A 202 -6.67 -6.99 -15.43
N ALA A 203 -6.05 -7.65 -14.43
CA ALA A 203 -6.69 -8.74 -13.70
C ALA A 203 -7.97 -8.29 -13.00
N LEU A 204 -7.96 -7.08 -12.40
CA LEU A 204 -9.15 -6.52 -11.75
C LEU A 204 -10.31 -6.32 -12.75
N LEU A 205 -10.02 -5.93 -13.99
CA LEU A 205 -11.05 -5.80 -15.04
C LEU A 205 -11.70 -7.14 -15.40
N THR A 206 -10.96 -8.23 -15.35
CA THR A 206 -11.48 -9.58 -15.70
C THR A 206 -12.30 -10.22 -14.57
N LEU A 207 -12.17 -9.73 -13.32
CA LEU A 207 -12.94 -10.26 -12.19
C LEU A 207 -14.44 -10.06 -12.41
N ARG A 208 -15.21 -11.15 -12.32
CA ARG A 208 -16.67 -11.14 -12.35
C ARG A 208 -17.22 -11.18 -10.94
N ARG A 209 -18.32 -10.49 -10.70
CA ARG A 209 -19.07 -10.64 -9.44
C ARG A 209 -19.58 -12.09 -9.39
N THR A 210 -19.19 -12.83 -8.35
CA THR A 210 -19.84 -14.11 -8.06
C THR A 210 -21.28 -13.79 -7.60
N PRO A 211 -22.32 -14.31 -8.23
CA PRO A 211 -23.67 -14.14 -7.73
C PRO A 211 -23.77 -14.67 -6.31
N ALA A 212 -24.40 -13.91 -5.42
CA ALA A 212 -24.71 -14.34 -4.06
C ALA A 212 -25.71 -15.47 -4.04
#